data_a6cbc4278c8c8fc09f1589b20049b134
#
_entry.id   a6cbc4278c8c8fc09f1589b20049b134
#
_cell.length_a   1.000
_cell.length_b   1.000
_cell.length_c   1.000
_cell.angle_alpha   90.00
_cell.angle_beta   90.00
_cell.angle_gamma   90.00
#
_symmetry.space_group_name_H-M   'P 1'
#
loop_
_entity.id
_entity.type
_entity.pdbx_description
1 polymer ?
#
loop_
_entity_poly.entity_id
_entity_poly.type
_entity_poly.pdbx_seq_one_letter_code
_entity_poly.pdbx_strand_id
1 'polypeptide(L)'
;MNWKRFFALLLVLALLIWFVVRSLTGGFQKQIRNYIKASDDPQATEQALDRFYEDTMQDGKVRMSRSWLMYDKGGNSWVLAGDDVVWAYQHTVRHKAYGILTVRKEVMVRVFGAKEKRACHDIYVRNEDEAQEILRQMQSTYPDAMIGYNAEIEKRYRANPVTFHQEVAAARRQPAAAPAAEPTEPAQEPESKPLY
;
A
#
# COMPACT_ATOMS: atom_id res chain seq x y z
N MET A 1 4.50 -49.03 26.37
CA MET A 1 4.63 -47.93 25.39
C MET A 1 3.61 -46.86 25.73
N ASN A 2 4.04 -45.61 25.96
CA ASN A 2 3.15 -44.56 26.49
C ASN A 2 2.28 -44.02 25.36
N TRP A 3 1.08 -44.55 25.18
CA TRP A 3 0.12 -44.24 24.12
C TRP A 3 -0.09 -42.74 23.92
N LYS A 4 -0.11 -41.94 25.00
CA LYS A 4 -0.22 -40.47 24.97
C LYS A 4 0.95 -39.82 24.27
N ARG A 5 2.19 -40.32 24.49
CA ARG A 5 3.41 -39.79 23.81
C ARG A 5 3.41 -40.14 22.34
N PHE A 6 2.91 -41.31 21.95
CA PHE A 6 2.80 -41.72 20.55
C PHE A 6 1.80 -40.85 19.79
N PHE A 7 0.64 -40.53 20.34
CA PHE A 7 -0.31 -39.61 19.71
C PHE A 7 0.21 -38.19 19.63
N ALA A 8 0.91 -37.68 20.64
CA ALA A 8 1.53 -36.35 20.59
C ALA A 8 2.55 -36.26 19.47
N LEU A 9 3.35 -37.31 19.27
CA LEU A 9 4.37 -37.37 18.22
C LEU A 9 3.74 -37.41 16.81
N LEU A 10 2.67 -38.19 16.64
CA LEU A 10 1.89 -38.22 15.39
C LEU A 10 1.26 -36.87 15.06
N LEU A 11 0.74 -36.15 16.06
CA LEU A 11 0.12 -34.85 15.88
C LEU A 11 1.18 -33.81 15.45
N VAL A 12 2.35 -33.82 16.09
CA VAL A 12 3.47 -32.92 15.68
C VAL A 12 3.93 -33.24 14.27
N LEU A 13 4.06 -34.52 13.91
CA LEU A 13 4.44 -34.94 12.54
C LEU A 13 3.40 -34.49 11.51
N ALA A 14 2.11 -34.64 11.80
CA ALA A 14 1.04 -34.19 10.93
C ALA A 14 1.05 -32.67 10.71
N LEU A 15 1.31 -31.90 11.78
CA LEU A 15 1.47 -30.43 11.70
C LEU A 15 2.67 -30.03 10.87
N LEU A 16 3.81 -30.72 11.02
CA LEU A 16 5.00 -30.49 10.22
C LEU A 16 4.75 -30.78 8.74
N ILE A 17 4.15 -31.91 8.42
CA ILE A 17 3.78 -32.29 7.05
C ILE A 17 2.82 -31.27 6.45
N TRP A 18 1.79 -30.85 7.21
CA TRP A 18 0.85 -29.82 6.77
C TRP A 18 1.55 -28.50 6.49
N PHE A 19 2.48 -28.07 7.36
CA PHE A 19 3.25 -26.85 7.20
C PHE A 19 4.14 -26.91 5.94
N VAL A 20 4.85 -28.05 5.73
CA VAL A 20 5.69 -28.25 4.56
C VAL A 20 4.87 -28.25 3.28
N VAL A 21 3.76 -29.00 3.24
CA VAL A 21 2.86 -29.02 2.07
C VAL A 21 2.31 -27.62 1.79
N ARG A 22 1.86 -26.89 2.80
CA ARG A 22 1.34 -25.52 2.68
C ARG A 22 2.40 -24.55 2.18
N SER A 23 3.66 -24.72 2.61
CA SER A 23 4.81 -23.92 2.14
C SER A 23 5.13 -24.23 0.67
N LEU A 24 5.22 -25.50 0.30
CA LEU A 24 5.52 -25.95 -1.08
C LEU A 24 4.40 -25.64 -2.06
N THR A 25 3.13 -25.67 -1.62
CA THR A 25 1.99 -25.32 -2.47
C THR A 25 1.76 -23.82 -2.61
N GLY A 26 2.66 -22.99 -2.03
CA GLY A 26 2.60 -21.52 -2.10
C GLY A 26 1.32 -20.96 -1.52
N GLY A 27 0.78 -21.59 -0.48
CA GLY A 27 -0.42 -21.10 0.21
C GLY A 27 -0.26 -19.68 0.77
N PHE A 28 0.98 -19.27 1.00
CA PHE A 28 1.33 -17.91 1.45
C PHE A 28 1.23 -16.85 0.34
N GLN A 29 1.25 -17.25 -0.93
CA GLN A 29 1.16 -16.36 -2.09
C GLN A 29 -0.21 -16.41 -2.80
N LYS A 30 -1.24 -16.91 -2.12
CA LYS A 30 -2.57 -17.09 -2.72
C LYS A 30 -3.14 -15.80 -3.32
N GLN A 31 -2.94 -14.66 -2.66
CA GLN A 31 -3.46 -13.38 -3.13
C GLN A 31 -2.72 -12.93 -4.40
N ILE A 32 -1.39 -13.07 -4.45
CA ILE A 32 -0.60 -12.74 -5.64
C ILE A 32 -1.02 -13.61 -6.82
N ARG A 33 -1.17 -14.92 -6.63
CA ARG A 33 -1.66 -15.83 -7.68
C ARG A 33 -3.07 -15.51 -8.15
N ASN A 34 -3.95 -15.12 -7.23
CA ASN A 34 -5.30 -14.71 -7.62
C ASN A 34 -5.27 -13.41 -8.43
N TYR A 35 -4.39 -12.48 -8.07
CA TYR A 35 -4.19 -11.24 -8.84
C TYR A 35 -3.69 -11.54 -10.26
N ILE A 36 -2.66 -12.39 -10.41
CA ILE A 36 -2.14 -12.82 -11.72
C ILE A 36 -3.26 -13.46 -12.56
N LYS A 37 -4.03 -14.39 -11.98
CA LYS A 37 -5.13 -15.06 -12.70
C LYS A 37 -6.26 -14.13 -13.12
N ALA A 38 -6.46 -13.03 -12.40
CA ALA A 38 -7.49 -12.03 -12.69
C ALA A 38 -7.01 -10.94 -13.66
N SER A 39 -5.73 -10.92 -14.03
CA SER A 39 -5.20 -9.97 -15.01
C SER A 39 -5.59 -10.37 -16.45
N ASP A 40 -5.57 -9.39 -17.35
CA ASP A 40 -5.92 -9.59 -18.77
C ASP A 40 -4.94 -10.55 -19.48
N ASP A 41 -3.65 -10.49 -19.09
CA ASP A 41 -2.61 -11.43 -19.55
C ASP A 41 -1.85 -11.99 -18.35
N PRO A 42 -2.21 -13.19 -17.86
CA PRO A 42 -1.58 -13.80 -16.70
C PRO A 42 -0.09 -14.11 -16.90
N GLN A 43 0.33 -14.51 -18.10
CA GLN A 43 1.73 -14.85 -18.36
C GLN A 43 2.62 -13.61 -18.38
N ALA A 44 2.20 -12.56 -19.07
CA ALA A 44 2.92 -11.29 -19.08
C ALA A 44 2.99 -10.64 -17.67
N THR A 45 1.89 -10.75 -16.91
CA THR A 45 1.82 -10.25 -15.54
C THR A 45 2.78 -11.00 -14.62
N GLU A 46 2.84 -12.33 -14.70
CA GLU A 46 3.75 -13.15 -13.91
C GLU A 46 5.22 -12.81 -14.22
N GLN A 47 5.59 -12.74 -15.49
CA GLN A 47 6.95 -12.37 -15.91
C GLN A 47 7.33 -10.93 -15.46
N ALA A 48 6.39 -9.99 -15.53
CA ALA A 48 6.62 -8.63 -15.08
C ALA A 48 6.83 -8.56 -13.54
N LEU A 49 6.08 -9.36 -12.78
CA LEU A 49 6.23 -9.45 -11.33
C LEU A 49 7.53 -10.13 -10.91
N ASP A 50 7.95 -11.19 -11.63
CA ASP A 50 9.22 -11.87 -11.36
C ASP A 50 10.40 -10.91 -11.58
N ARG A 51 10.42 -10.18 -12.69
CA ARG A 51 11.43 -9.13 -12.96
C ARG A 51 11.41 -8.05 -11.88
N PHE A 52 10.23 -7.57 -11.51
CA PHE A 52 10.10 -6.58 -10.44
C PHE A 52 10.65 -7.10 -9.12
N TYR A 53 10.41 -8.37 -8.81
CA TYR A 53 10.91 -9.00 -7.59
C TYR A 53 12.45 -9.12 -7.58
N GLU A 54 13.04 -9.46 -8.74
CA GLU A 54 14.50 -9.57 -8.92
C GLU A 54 15.19 -8.20 -8.91
N ASP A 55 14.62 -7.21 -9.63
CA ASP A 55 15.22 -5.88 -9.78
C ASP A 55 15.13 -5.05 -8.49
N THR A 56 14.12 -5.33 -7.66
CA THR A 56 13.90 -4.57 -6.43
C THR A 56 14.61 -5.24 -5.26
N MET A 57 15.93 -5.16 -5.21
CA MET A 57 16.75 -5.60 -4.05
C MET A 57 16.56 -4.72 -2.82
N GLN A 58 15.34 -4.37 -2.48
CA GLN A 58 15.05 -3.68 -1.22
C GLN A 58 14.96 -4.71 -0.09
N ASP A 59 15.85 -4.59 0.90
CA ASP A 59 15.75 -5.29 2.18
C ASP A 59 14.50 -4.81 2.92
N GLY A 60 13.35 -5.38 2.59
CA GLY A 60 12.12 -4.94 3.22
C GLY A 60 10.91 -5.77 2.81
N LYS A 61 9.87 -5.66 3.65
CA LYS A 61 8.56 -6.30 3.40
C LYS A 61 7.73 -5.58 2.35
N VAL A 62 8.09 -4.33 2.03
CA VAL A 62 7.41 -3.47 1.06
C VAL A 62 8.37 -3.21 -0.08
N ARG A 63 7.91 -3.48 -1.28
CA ARG A 63 8.64 -3.19 -2.53
C ARG A 63 7.79 -2.28 -3.39
N MET A 64 8.39 -1.22 -3.90
CA MET A 64 7.70 -0.20 -4.67
C MET A 64 8.46 0.12 -5.95
N SER A 65 7.75 0.18 -7.05
CA SER A 65 8.17 0.79 -8.30
C SER A 65 6.99 1.55 -8.90
N ARG A 66 7.22 2.31 -9.96
CA ARG A 66 6.11 3.00 -10.63
C ARG A 66 5.04 2.03 -11.16
N SER A 67 5.44 0.80 -11.52
CA SER A 67 4.54 -0.20 -12.07
C SER A 67 3.87 -1.06 -11.01
N TRP A 68 4.51 -1.26 -9.86
CA TRP A 68 4.07 -2.25 -8.87
C TRP A 68 4.26 -1.78 -7.43
N LEU A 69 3.31 -2.13 -6.58
CA LEU A 69 3.39 -2.10 -5.13
C LEU A 69 3.21 -3.52 -4.62
N MET A 70 4.19 -4.05 -3.91
CA MET A 70 4.13 -5.39 -3.31
C MET A 70 4.41 -5.32 -1.82
N TYR A 71 3.66 -6.10 -1.07
CA TYR A 71 3.90 -6.35 0.35
C TYR A 71 4.06 -7.85 0.58
N ASP A 72 5.14 -8.22 1.25
CA ASP A 72 5.43 -9.62 1.58
C ASP A 72 5.70 -9.78 3.08
N LYS A 73 4.73 -10.36 3.78
CA LYS A 73 4.83 -10.74 5.19
C LYS A 73 4.15 -12.07 5.44
N GLY A 74 4.82 -13.14 5.10
CA GLY A 74 4.33 -14.49 5.34
C GLY A 74 2.95 -14.72 4.71
N GLY A 75 1.93 -15.06 5.49
CA GLY A 75 0.59 -15.33 4.96
C GLY A 75 -0.21 -14.13 4.42
N ASN A 76 0.32 -12.92 4.51
CA ASN A 76 -0.32 -11.65 4.09
C ASN A 76 0.42 -10.98 2.94
N SER A 77 0.87 -11.75 1.96
CA SER A 77 1.51 -11.19 0.77
C SER A 77 0.48 -10.80 -0.27
N TRP A 78 0.61 -9.59 -0.84
CA TRP A 78 -0.26 -9.07 -1.88
C TRP A 78 0.50 -8.13 -2.82
N VAL A 79 -0.09 -7.87 -3.99
CA VAL A 79 0.46 -7.01 -5.02
C VAL A 79 -0.66 -6.15 -5.63
N LEU A 80 -0.30 -4.92 -5.98
CA LEU A 80 -1.13 -3.99 -6.76
C LEU A 80 -0.31 -3.41 -7.91
N ALA A 81 -0.94 -3.18 -9.07
CA ALA A 81 -0.35 -2.32 -10.09
C ALA A 81 -0.22 -0.89 -9.55
N GLY A 82 0.84 -0.18 -9.93
CA GLY A 82 1.06 1.19 -9.49
C GLY A 82 -0.09 2.13 -9.87
N ASP A 83 -0.68 1.92 -11.07
CA ASP A 83 -1.84 2.68 -11.53
C ASP A 83 -3.14 2.33 -10.77
N ASP A 84 -3.18 1.22 -10.06
CA ASP A 84 -4.31 0.83 -9.23
C ASP A 84 -4.22 1.43 -7.81
N VAL A 85 -3.10 2.02 -7.41
CA VAL A 85 -2.95 2.68 -6.11
C VAL A 85 -3.70 4.02 -6.14
N VAL A 86 -4.78 4.13 -5.37
CA VAL A 86 -5.68 5.30 -5.38
C VAL A 86 -5.53 6.15 -4.15
N TRP A 87 -5.44 5.51 -2.99
CA TRP A 87 -5.40 6.19 -1.70
C TRP A 87 -4.64 5.37 -0.68
N ALA A 88 -3.82 6.03 0.14
CA ALA A 88 -3.13 5.39 1.26
C ALA A 88 -3.03 6.32 2.47
N TYR A 89 -3.15 5.74 3.67
CA TYR A 89 -2.99 6.49 4.92
C TYR A 89 -2.54 5.59 6.07
N GLN A 90 -1.98 6.22 7.10
CA GLN A 90 -1.67 5.54 8.35
C GLN A 90 -2.94 5.21 9.12
N HIS A 91 -3.10 3.96 9.50
CA HIS A 91 -4.19 3.50 10.35
C HIS A 91 -3.62 2.90 11.64
N THR A 92 -4.17 3.31 12.77
CA THR A 92 -3.72 2.83 14.09
C THR A 92 -4.89 2.19 14.82
N VAL A 93 -4.74 0.91 15.16
CA VAL A 93 -5.70 0.17 15.98
C VAL A 93 -5.18 0.07 17.40
N ARG A 94 -5.99 0.47 18.37
CA ARG A 94 -5.69 0.35 19.79
C ARG A 94 -6.58 -0.73 20.41
N HIS A 95 -5.97 -1.83 20.78
CA HIS A 95 -6.66 -2.89 21.49
C HIS A 95 -6.74 -2.55 22.98
N LYS A 96 -7.95 -2.44 23.51
CA LYS A 96 -8.17 -2.14 24.93
C LYS A 96 -8.61 -3.39 25.68
N ALA A 97 -7.96 -3.70 26.81
CA ALA A 97 -8.48 -4.67 27.77
C ALA A 97 -9.36 -3.93 28.78
N TYR A 98 -10.51 -4.53 29.13
CA TYR A 98 -11.50 -3.97 30.07
C TYR A 98 -11.96 -2.53 29.75
N GLY A 99 -11.89 -2.14 28.48
CA GLY A 99 -12.34 -0.81 28.01
C GLY A 99 -11.42 0.36 28.38
N ILE A 100 -10.43 0.20 29.25
CA ILE A 100 -9.63 1.30 29.81
C ILE A 100 -8.14 1.16 29.45
N LEU A 101 -7.55 -0.01 29.59
CA LEU A 101 -6.11 -0.24 29.37
C LEU A 101 -5.82 -0.58 27.92
N THR A 102 -4.97 0.23 27.26
CA THR A 102 -4.45 -0.11 25.93
C THR A 102 -3.39 -1.21 26.09
N VAL A 103 -3.72 -2.43 25.70
CA VAL A 103 -2.83 -3.61 25.80
C VAL A 103 -1.93 -3.72 24.59
N ARG A 104 -2.41 -3.32 23.42
CA ARG A 104 -1.67 -3.41 22.16
C ARG A 104 -2.04 -2.27 21.23
N LYS A 105 -1.03 -1.70 20.59
CA LYS A 105 -1.16 -0.72 19.52
C LYS A 105 -0.62 -1.35 18.24
N GLU A 106 -1.43 -1.43 17.21
CA GLU A 106 -1.02 -1.88 15.88
C GLU A 106 -1.03 -0.69 14.95
N VAL A 107 0.09 -0.49 14.26
CA VAL A 107 0.24 0.55 13.24
C VAL A 107 0.35 -0.11 11.89
N MET A 108 -0.38 0.42 10.92
CA MET A 108 -0.37 -0.08 9.56
C MET A 108 -0.55 1.07 8.56
N VAL A 109 -0.06 0.90 7.35
CA VAL A 109 -0.42 1.72 6.21
C VAL A 109 -1.53 1.00 5.46
N ARG A 110 -2.67 1.63 5.34
CA ARG A 110 -3.83 1.12 4.62
C ARG A 110 -3.83 1.66 3.21
N VAL A 111 -3.89 0.77 2.22
CA VAL A 111 -3.84 1.08 0.80
C VAL A 111 -5.13 0.64 0.13
N PHE A 112 -5.67 1.47 -0.73
CA PHE A 112 -6.89 1.22 -1.49
C PHE A 112 -6.57 1.16 -2.97
N GLY A 113 -7.03 0.06 -3.61
CA GLY A 113 -6.85 -0.18 -5.04
C GLY A 113 -8.06 0.27 -5.87
N ALA A 114 -7.82 0.57 -7.15
CA ALA A 114 -8.86 1.00 -8.09
C ALA A 114 -9.84 -0.12 -8.47
N LYS A 115 -9.35 -1.33 -8.64
CA LYS A 115 -10.14 -2.47 -9.13
C LYS A 115 -10.96 -3.17 -8.05
N GLU A 116 -10.63 -2.96 -6.80
CA GLU A 116 -11.25 -3.66 -5.69
C GLU A 116 -12.30 -2.79 -5.01
N LYS A 117 -13.58 -3.11 -5.21
CA LYS A 117 -14.69 -2.41 -4.52
C LYS A 117 -14.52 -2.55 -3.00
N ARG A 118 -14.11 -1.46 -2.32
CA ARG A 118 -13.96 -1.37 -0.86
C ARG A 118 -12.90 -2.28 -0.24
N ALA A 119 -12.14 -3.02 -1.02
CA ALA A 119 -11.03 -3.77 -0.46
C ALA A 119 -9.87 -2.83 -0.15
N CYS A 120 -9.28 -3.02 1.00
CA CYS A 120 -8.06 -2.36 1.38
C CYS A 120 -6.99 -3.41 1.71
N HIS A 121 -5.75 -3.02 1.45
CA HIS A 121 -4.58 -3.82 1.77
C HIS A 121 -3.81 -3.15 2.91
N ASP A 122 -3.51 -3.90 3.95
CA ASP A 122 -2.81 -3.38 5.11
C ASP A 122 -1.34 -3.79 5.07
N ILE A 123 -0.45 -2.81 5.19
CA ILE A 123 0.99 -2.97 5.37
C ILE A 123 1.27 -2.82 6.86
N TYR A 124 1.57 -3.92 7.54
CA TYR A 124 1.86 -3.90 8.98
C TYR A 124 3.30 -3.42 9.23
N VAL A 125 3.43 -2.40 10.01
CA VAL A 125 4.70 -1.74 10.37
C VAL A 125 4.98 -1.85 11.87
N ARG A 126 6.21 -1.55 12.28
CA ARG A 126 6.63 -1.63 13.68
C ARG A 126 6.17 -0.43 14.50
N ASN A 127 6.22 0.75 13.89
CA ASN A 127 5.94 2.03 14.53
C ASN A 127 5.38 3.07 13.53
N GLU A 128 5.07 4.25 14.04
CA GLU A 128 4.53 5.35 13.23
C GLU A 128 5.57 5.94 12.28
N ASP A 129 6.85 5.97 12.66
CA ASP A 129 7.92 6.50 11.82
C ASP A 129 8.11 5.65 10.56
N GLU A 130 8.07 4.32 10.69
CA GLU A 130 8.09 3.39 9.55
C GLU A 130 6.87 3.59 8.64
N ALA A 131 5.68 3.85 9.22
CA ALA A 131 4.49 4.16 8.45
C ALA A 131 4.64 5.46 7.64
N GLN A 132 5.16 6.51 8.27
CA GLN A 132 5.38 7.81 7.62
C GLN A 132 6.43 7.71 6.51
N GLU A 133 7.48 6.91 6.71
CA GLU A 133 8.50 6.68 5.70
C GLU A 133 7.92 5.98 4.46
N ILE A 134 7.11 4.92 4.67
CA ILE A 134 6.41 4.23 3.57
C ILE A 134 5.46 5.20 2.84
N LEU A 135 4.68 6.02 3.57
CA LEU A 135 3.78 6.99 2.94
C LEU A 135 4.53 8.05 2.12
N ARG A 136 5.70 8.50 2.60
CA ARG A 136 6.57 9.44 1.88
C ARG A 136 7.13 8.82 0.59
N GLN A 137 7.57 7.55 0.65
CA GLN A 137 7.99 6.79 -0.52
C GLN A 137 6.83 6.58 -1.51
N MET A 138 5.63 6.27 -1.01
CA MET A 138 4.43 6.14 -1.85
C MET A 138 4.09 7.46 -2.54
N GLN A 139 4.18 8.60 -1.85
CA GLN A 139 3.92 9.91 -2.42
C GLN A 139 4.88 10.24 -3.58
N SER A 140 6.16 9.87 -3.45
CA SER A 140 7.15 10.08 -4.51
C SER A 140 6.97 9.12 -5.68
N THR A 141 6.57 7.87 -5.40
CA THR A 141 6.44 6.81 -6.42
C THR A 141 5.11 6.89 -7.17
N TYR A 142 4.03 7.25 -6.46
CA TYR A 142 2.65 7.36 -6.97
C TYR A 142 2.11 8.77 -6.75
N PRO A 143 2.59 9.79 -7.49
CA PRO A 143 2.27 11.19 -7.24
C PRO A 143 0.77 11.51 -7.36
N ASP A 144 0.04 10.71 -8.13
CA ASP A 144 -1.40 10.88 -8.34
C ASP A 144 -2.25 10.17 -7.28
N ALA A 145 -1.65 9.33 -6.42
CA ALA A 145 -2.36 8.70 -5.32
C ALA A 145 -2.59 9.71 -4.19
N MET A 146 -3.77 9.65 -3.58
CA MET A 146 -4.06 10.46 -2.40
C MET A 146 -3.33 9.88 -1.19
N ILE A 147 -2.47 10.68 -0.54
CA ILE A 147 -1.72 10.23 0.63
C ILE A 147 -2.18 10.99 1.88
N GLY A 148 -2.42 10.23 2.95
CA GLY A 148 -2.89 10.76 4.22
C GLY A 148 -4.38 10.55 4.47
N TYR A 149 -4.76 10.60 5.76
CA TYR A 149 -6.15 10.47 6.16
C TYR A 149 -6.86 11.81 6.08
N ASN A 150 -8.02 11.80 5.41
CA ASN A 150 -8.95 12.90 5.38
C ASN A 150 -10.36 12.34 5.45
N ALA A 151 -11.16 12.82 6.41
CA ALA A 151 -12.54 12.36 6.61
C ALA A 151 -13.45 12.62 5.39
N GLU A 152 -13.19 13.68 4.63
CA GLU A 152 -13.93 13.99 3.42
C GLU A 152 -13.60 13.01 2.30
N ILE A 153 -12.31 12.67 2.12
CA ILE A 153 -11.86 11.61 1.18
C ILE A 153 -12.51 10.28 1.56
N GLU A 154 -12.48 9.92 2.83
CA GLU A 154 -13.13 8.68 3.30
C GLU A 154 -14.64 8.68 3.00
N LYS A 155 -15.34 9.77 3.27
CA LYS A 155 -16.77 9.93 2.97
C LYS A 155 -17.06 9.78 1.47
N ARG A 156 -16.26 10.42 0.61
CA ARG A 156 -16.38 10.33 -0.85
C ARG A 156 -16.12 8.91 -1.34
N TYR A 157 -15.04 8.29 -0.89
CA TYR A 157 -14.71 6.91 -1.23
C TYR A 157 -15.81 5.93 -0.79
N ARG A 158 -16.32 6.06 0.44
CA ARG A 158 -17.42 5.21 0.97
C ARG A 158 -18.74 5.41 0.24
N ALA A 159 -19.04 6.64 -0.16
CA ALA A 159 -20.28 6.97 -0.88
C ALA A 159 -20.28 6.33 -2.28
N ASN A 160 -19.23 6.50 -3.04
CA ASN A 160 -19.11 5.94 -4.39
C ASN A 160 -17.64 5.65 -4.76
N PRO A 161 -17.14 4.44 -4.46
CA PRO A 161 -15.77 4.05 -4.80
C PRO A 161 -15.47 4.17 -6.30
N VAL A 162 -16.44 3.86 -7.17
CA VAL A 162 -16.24 3.90 -8.63
C VAL A 162 -16.01 5.33 -9.11
N THR A 163 -16.85 6.27 -8.68
CA THR A 163 -16.68 7.68 -9.03
C THR A 163 -15.36 8.23 -8.49
N PHE A 164 -15.02 7.89 -7.24
CA PHE A 164 -13.76 8.28 -6.64
C PHE A 164 -12.55 7.79 -7.45
N HIS A 165 -12.56 6.53 -7.88
CA HIS A 165 -11.53 5.97 -8.74
C HIS A 165 -11.44 6.68 -10.09
N GLN A 166 -12.59 7.05 -10.68
CA GLN A 166 -12.63 7.80 -11.93
C GLN A 166 -12.05 9.21 -11.79
N GLU A 167 -12.34 9.91 -10.69
CA GLU A 167 -11.79 11.24 -10.39
C GLU A 167 -10.27 11.19 -10.24
N VAL A 168 -9.73 10.21 -9.50
CA VAL A 168 -8.28 10.01 -9.37
C VAL A 168 -7.66 9.69 -10.72
N ALA A 169 -8.27 8.82 -11.53
CA ALA A 169 -7.80 8.50 -12.87
C ALA A 169 -7.87 9.71 -13.83
N ALA A 170 -8.87 10.58 -13.69
CA ALA A 170 -8.97 11.82 -14.46
C ALA A 170 -7.88 12.83 -14.08
N ALA A 171 -7.61 12.98 -12.77
CA ALA A 171 -6.52 13.83 -12.28
C ALA A 171 -5.15 13.39 -12.82
N ARG A 172 -4.91 12.09 -12.95
CA ARG A 172 -3.70 11.53 -13.55
C ARG A 172 -3.51 11.89 -15.03
N ARG A 173 -4.60 12.11 -15.76
CA ARG A 173 -4.57 12.44 -17.20
C ARG A 173 -4.40 13.93 -17.47
N GLN A 174 -4.69 14.79 -16.48
CA GLN A 174 -4.45 16.22 -16.60
C GLN A 174 -2.97 16.46 -16.33
N PRO A 175 -2.18 16.95 -17.33
CA PRO A 175 -0.81 17.38 -17.04
C PRO A 175 -0.91 18.45 -15.95
N ALA A 176 -0.06 18.34 -14.92
CA ALA A 176 0.02 19.35 -13.87
C ALA A 176 0.03 20.72 -14.52
N ALA A 177 -1.04 21.49 -14.30
CA ALA A 177 -1.08 22.86 -14.78
C ALA A 177 0.20 23.52 -14.24
N ALA A 178 1.03 24.05 -15.17
CA ALA A 178 2.22 24.78 -14.80
C ALA A 178 1.82 25.76 -13.69
N PRO A 179 2.60 25.88 -12.60
CA PRO A 179 2.29 26.84 -11.56
C PRO A 179 2.01 28.17 -12.22
N ALA A 180 0.82 28.73 -11.97
CA ALA A 180 0.43 30.02 -12.52
C ALA A 180 1.58 30.97 -12.20
N ALA A 181 2.19 31.54 -13.27
CA ALA A 181 3.24 32.53 -13.12
C ALA A 181 2.71 33.58 -12.13
N GLU A 182 3.40 33.71 -11.00
CA GLU A 182 3.12 34.82 -10.08
C GLU A 182 3.02 36.10 -10.89
N PRO A 183 1.99 36.94 -10.65
CA PRO A 183 1.90 38.23 -11.33
C PRO A 183 3.18 38.97 -10.99
N THR A 184 4.01 39.23 -12.00
CA THR A 184 5.18 40.06 -11.88
C THR A 184 4.70 41.42 -11.38
N GLU A 185 5.02 41.74 -10.15
CA GLU A 185 4.79 43.04 -9.55
C GLU A 185 5.42 44.11 -10.47
N PRO A 186 4.69 45.14 -10.88
CA PRO A 186 5.25 46.15 -11.76
C PRO A 186 6.43 46.84 -11.07
N ALA A 187 7.58 46.83 -11.74
CA ALA A 187 8.79 47.48 -11.28
C ALA A 187 8.46 48.91 -10.83
N GLN A 188 8.67 49.19 -9.54
CA GLN A 188 8.62 50.55 -9.03
C GLN A 188 9.72 51.40 -9.75
N GLU A 189 9.30 52.40 -10.48
CA GLU A 189 10.15 53.41 -11.04
C GLU A 189 10.96 54.12 -9.92
N PRO A 190 12.26 54.30 -10.08
CA PRO A 190 13.05 54.98 -9.06
C PRO A 190 12.65 56.46 -9.02
N GLU A 191 12.10 56.91 -7.91
CA GLU A 191 11.85 58.32 -7.59
C GLU A 191 13.13 59.14 -7.76
N SER A 192 13.13 60.03 -8.73
CA SER A 192 14.18 60.99 -8.93
C SER A 192 14.21 62.00 -7.78
N LYS A 193 15.27 61.99 -6.97
CA LYS A 193 15.54 63.01 -5.99
C LYS A 193 15.84 64.35 -6.67
N PRO A 194 15.20 65.48 -6.28
CA PRO A 194 15.60 66.77 -6.76
C PRO A 194 16.93 67.22 -6.15
N LEU A 195 17.83 67.68 -6.96
CA LEU A 195 19.06 68.38 -6.61
C LEU A 195 18.68 69.78 -6.09
N TYR A 196 18.97 70.04 -4.82
CA TYR A 196 19.28 71.39 -4.29
C TYR A 196 20.46 71.30 -3.33
#